data_3c9446491db5d020dfcc5a650f734e0d
#
_entry.id   3c9446491db5d020dfcc5a650f734e0d
#
_cell.length_a   1.000
_cell.length_b   1.000
_cell.length_c   1.000
_cell.angle_alpha   90.00
_cell.angle_beta   90.00
_cell.angle_gamma   90.00
#
_symmetry.space_group_name_H-M   'P 1'
#
loop_
_entity.id
_entity.type
_entity.pdbx_description
1 polymer ?
#
loop_
_entity_poly.entity_id
_entity_poly.type
_entity_poly.pdbx_seq_one_letter_code
_entity_poly.pdbx_strand_id
1 'polypeptide(L)'
;MKTNAKKTAATALACAIALTATGASIAQAQGGGTVAPAPTSPAPTTPSGSWTVYKKATWYGPGLWGNETACGMTLAPNMIGAAHKSLPCGTQVTFTHEGMSVAATVIDRGPFTKGYTWDLTKKTAKKVGFLEVGSGPITAVVSPPAS
;
A
#
# COMPACT_ATOMS: atom_id res chain seq x y z
N MET A 1 -20.51 2.66 39.43
CA MET A 1 -19.54 3.04 40.46
C MET A 1 -18.20 2.43 40.12
N LYS A 2 -17.23 3.20 39.77
CA LYS A 2 -15.83 3.41 40.12
C LYS A 2 -15.05 3.96 38.92
N THR A 3 -14.95 5.27 38.96
CA THR A 3 -13.99 6.09 38.21
C THR A 3 -12.57 5.83 38.73
N ASN A 4 -11.58 5.74 37.81
CA ASN A 4 -10.19 6.00 38.17
C ASN A 4 -9.50 6.78 37.05
N ALA A 5 -9.50 8.09 37.22
CA ALA A 5 -8.57 9.02 36.59
C ALA A 5 -7.24 8.96 37.35
N LYS A 6 -6.13 8.81 36.66
CA LYS A 6 -4.81 9.19 37.15
C LYS A 6 -4.15 10.15 36.18
N LYS A 7 -4.23 11.43 36.57
CA LYS A 7 -3.35 12.51 36.13
C LYS A 7 -1.97 12.27 36.71
N THR A 8 -0.91 12.43 35.94
CA THR A 8 0.41 12.72 36.48
C THR A 8 1.01 13.89 35.72
N ALA A 9 1.40 14.88 36.49
CA ALA A 9 1.79 16.21 36.09
C ALA A 9 3.29 16.27 35.70
N ALA A 10 3.57 17.33 34.98
CA ALA A 10 4.82 17.93 34.57
C ALA A 10 5.98 17.94 35.58
N THR A 11 7.20 17.87 35.07
CA THR A 11 8.32 18.61 35.66
C THR A 11 9.22 19.12 34.53
N ALA A 12 9.20 20.43 34.37
CA ALA A 12 10.15 21.18 33.59
C ALA A 12 11.45 21.32 34.40
N LEU A 13 12.59 21.10 33.79
CA LEU A 13 13.88 21.53 34.35
C LEU A 13 14.63 22.30 33.27
N ALA A 14 14.65 23.60 33.45
CA ALA A 14 15.50 24.55 32.73
C ALA A 14 16.91 24.48 33.31
N CYS A 15 17.93 24.36 32.46
CA CYS A 15 19.29 24.63 32.82
C CYS A 15 19.89 25.56 31.73
N ALA A 16 20.00 26.82 32.09
CA ALA A 16 20.77 27.81 31.38
C ALA A 16 22.22 27.76 31.85
N ILE A 17 23.16 27.66 30.92
CA ILE A 17 24.58 28.00 31.19
C ILE A 17 25.09 28.88 30.04
N ALA A 18 25.68 29.98 30.44
CA ALA A 18 26.16 31.09 29.63
C ALA A 18 27.55 30.87 29.03
N LEU A 19 27.78 31.57 27.91
CA LEU A 19 28.96 32.18 27.30
C LEU A 19 30.37 31.69 27.69
N THR A 20 31.17 31.38 26.66
CA THR A 20 32.45 32.08 26.43
C THR A 20 32.75 32.10 24.92
N ALA A 21 32.97 33.27 24.40
CA ALA A 21 33.50 33.53 23.06
C ALA A 21 35.04 33.35 23.08
N THR A 22 35.55 32.62 22.11
CA THR A 22 36.94 32.76 21.68
C THR A 22 37.00 32.54 20.17
N GLY A 23 37.41 33.57 19.45
CA GLY A 23 37.56 33.56 18.01
C GLY A 23 38.79 32.76 17.58
N ALA A 24 38.62 32.03 16.50
CA ALA A 24 39.71 31.59 15.63
C ALA A 24 39.18 31.59 14.21
N SER A 25 39.65 32.54 13.42
CA SER A 25 39.50 32.54 11.96
C SER A 25 40.31 31.39 11.39
N ILE A 26 39.68 30.46 10.71
CA ILE A 26 40.35 29.52 9.82
C ILE A 26 39.61 29.47 8.49
N ALA A 27 40.42 29.64 7.48
CA ALA A 27 40.27 29.61 6.05
C ALA A 27 39.04 28.89 5.49
N GLN A 28 38.38 29.59 4.56
CA GLN A 28 37.45 29.04 3.62
C GLN A 28 38.15 28.03 2.70
N ALA A 29 37.85 26.74 2.88
CA ALA A 29 38.02 25.79 1.82
C ALA A 29 36.66 25.69 1.10
N GLN A 30 36.56 26.29 -0.07
CA GLN A 30 35.47 26.06 -1.03
C GLN A 30 35.60 24.62 -1.55
N GLY A 31 35.01 23.68 -0.83
CA GLY A 31 34.73 22.35 -1.34
C GLY A 31 33.36 22.41 -2.01
N GLY A 32 33.32 22.54 -3.34
CA GLY A 32 32.11 22.35 -4.13
C GLY A 32 31.63 20.91 -4.02
N GLY A 33 30.89 20.60 -2.96
CA GLY A 33 30.11 19.38 -2.85
C GLY A 33 28.87 19.55 -3.72
N THR A 34 28.91 19.03 -4.93
CA THR A 34 27.70 18.75 -5.69
C THR A 34 26.87 17.76 -4.90
N VAL A 35 25.86 18.29 -4.21
CA VAL A 35 24.82 17.45 -3.58
C VAL A 35 24.13 16.73 -4.74
N ALA A 36 24.42 15.45 -4.89
CA ALA A 36 23.69 14.59 -5.81
C ALA A 36 22.19 14.70 -5.43
N PRO A 37 21.30 14.98 -6.39
CA PRO A 37 19.88 14.95 -6.11
C PRO A 37 19.52 13.58 -5.56
N ALA A 38 18.80 13.55 -4.44
CA ALA A 38 18.26 12.34 -3.88
C ALA A 38 17.53 11.57 -5.01
N PRO A 39 17.64 10.23 -5.07
CA PRO A 39 16.92 9.48 -6.09
C PRO A 39 15.44 9.75 -5.91
N THR A 40 14.88 10.56 -6.79
CA THR A 40 13.44 10.75 -6.91
C THR A 40 12.91 9.40 -7.32
N SER A 41 12.18 8.75 -6.40
CA SER A 41 11.47 7.51 -6.72
C SER A 41 10.62 7.79 -7.96
N PRO A 42 10.79 7.09 -9.07
CA PRO A 42 9.99 7.35 -10.25
C PRO A 42 8.52 7.18 -9.89
N ALA A 43 7.73 8.20 -10.21
CA ALA A 43 6.28 8.10 -10.13
C ALA A 43 5.87 6.83 -10.89
N PRO A 44 4.88 6.06 -10.40
CA PRO A 44 4.46 4.83 -11.07
C PRO A 44 4.02 5.18 -12.49
N THR A 45 4.87 4.87 -13.45
CA THR A 45 4.57 5.06 -14.87
C THR A 45 3.50 4.05 -15.23
N THR A 46 2.29 4.54 -15.53
CA THR A 46 1.22 3.68 -16.03
C THR A 46 1.70 3.02 -17.34
N PRO A 47 1.80 1.69 -17.43
CA PRO A 47 2.26 1.02 -18.64
C PRO A 47 1.38 1.39 -19.82
N SER A 48 1.97 1.53 -20.99
CA SER A 48 1.24 1.75 -22.24
C SER A 48 0.22 0.62 -22.44
N GLY A 49 -1.06 0.99 -22.64
CA GLY A 49 -2.16 0.03 -22.76
C GLY A 49 -2.90 -0.30 -21.45
N SER A 50 -2.54 0.34 -20.34
CA SER A 50 -3.32 0.20 -19.10
C SER A 50 -4.63 1.00 -19.15
N TRP A 51 -5.67 0.49 -18.47
CA TRP A 51 -6.96 1.17 -18.36
C TRP A 51 -7.46 1.17 -16.92
N THR A 52 -8.19 2.21 -16.54
CA THR A 52 -8.74 2.39 -15.20
C THR A 52 -10.20 1.93 -15.15
N VAL A 53 -10.56 1.21 -14.10
CA VAL A 53 -11.91 0.70 -13.84
C VAL A 53 -12.31 1.05 -12.41
N TYR A 54 -13.43 1.77 -12.26
CA TYR A 54 -14.05 2.02 -10.96
C TYR A 54 -15.25 1.08 -10.80
N LYS A 55 -15.09 0.03 -10.00
CA LYS A 55 -16.08 -1.05 -9.86
C LYS A 55 -16.12 -1.56 -8.41
N LYS A 56 -17.20 -2.30 -8.09
CA LYS A 56 -17.33 -2.92 -6.77
C LYS A 56 -16.39 -4.11 -6.61
N ALA A 57 -15.77 -4.15 -5.44
CA ALA A 57 -14.93 -5.24 -4.98
C ALA A 57 -15.45 -5.84 -3.68
N THR A 58 -15.05 -7.06 -3.42
CA THR A 58 -15.11 -7.75 -2.15
C THR A 58 -13.74 -8.37 -1.87
N TRP A 59 -13.60 -9.15 -0.80
CA TRP A 59 -12.36 -9.86 -0.53
C TRP A 59 -12.64 -11.28 0.02
N TYR A 60 -11.68 -12.17 -0.19
CA TYR A 60 -11.74 -13.58 0.20
C TYR A 60 -10.44 -14.04 0.86
N GLY A 61 -10.46 -15.23 1.47
CA GLY A 61 -9.27 -15.84 2.04
C GLY A 61 -9.54 -16.78 3.21
N PRO A 62 -10.04 -16.31 4.37
CA PRO A 62 -10.30 -17.20 5.50
C PRO A 62 -11.21 -18.36 5.12
N GLY A 63 -10.78 -19.59 5.45
CA GLY A 63 -11.50 -20.82 5.05
C GLY A 63 -11.15 -21.37 3.68
N LEU A 64 -10.39 -20.61 2.85
CA LEU A 64 -9.95 -21.05 1.52
C LEU A 64 -8.43 -21.27 1.44
N TRP A 65 -7.70 -21.04 2.54
CA TRP A 65 -6.26 -21.24 2.57
C TRP A 65 -5.89 -22.70 2.25
N GLY A 66 -4.88 -22.88 1.42
CA GLY A 66 -4.42 -24.21 0.98
C GLY A 66 -5.14 -24.73 -0.25
N ASN A 67 -6.27 -24.14 -0.67
CA ASN A 67 -6.94 -24.53 -1.90
C ASN A 67 -6.19 -23.99 -3.12
N GLU A 68 -6.29 -24.72 -4.22
CA GLU A 68 -5.78 -24.27 -5.50
C GLU A 68 -6.72 -23.21 -6.10
N THR A 69 -6.14 -22.10 -6.59
CA THR A 69 -6.86 -21.07 -7.33
C THR A 69 -7.08 -21.50 -8.78
N ALA A 70 -8.01 -20.88 -9.48
CA ALA A 70 -8.28 -21.18 -10.89
C ALA A 70 -7.07 -20.89 -11.82
N CYS A 71 -6.04 -20.23 -11.33
CA CYS A 71 -4.78 -19.98 -12.04
C CYS A 71 -3.66 -20.97 -11.64
N GLY A 72 -3.96 -22.05 -10.92
CA GLY A 72 -3.00 -23.10 -10.57
C GLY A 72 -2.08 -22.75 -9.40
N MET A 73 -2.44 -21.78 -8.57
CA MET A 73 -1.63 -21.34 -7.41
C MET A 73 -2.32 -21.78 -6.11
N THR A 74 -1.56 -22.26 -5.13
CA THR A 74 -2.11 -22.54 -3.80
C THR A 74 -2.34 -21.23 -3.04
N LEU A 75 -3.58 -20.97 -2.62
CA LEU A 75 -3.93 -19.74 -1.90
C LEU A 75 -3.30 -19.69 -0.51
N ALA A 76 -2.51 -18.67 -0.23
CA ALA A 76 -1.84 -18.48 1.05
C ALA A 76 -2.27 -17.15 1.73
N PRO A 77 -2.21 -17.06 3.07
CA PRO A 77 -2.64 -15.88 3.83
C PRO A 77 -1.90 -14.58 3.49
N ASN A 78 -0.67 -14.68 3.01
CA ASN A 78 0.20 -13.54 2.66
C ASN A 78 0.19 -13.21 1.17
N MET A 79 -0.59 -13.90 0.36
CA MET A 79 -0.64 -13.74 -1.09
C MET A 79 -1.30 -12.41 -1.47
N ILE A 80 -0.62 -11.62 -2.31
CA ILE A 80 -1.14 -10.39 -2.89
C ILE A 80 -1.68 -10.71 -4.29
N GLY A 81 -3.00 -10.71 -4.43
CA GLY A 81 -3.66 -11.07 -5.67
C GLY A 81 -5.12 -10.68 -5.66
N ALA A 82 -5.79 -10.95 -6.76
CA ALA A 82 -7.22 -10.76 -6.91
C ALA A 82 -7.83 -11.81 -7.84
N ALA A 83 -9.12 -12.05 -7.69
CA ALA A 83 -9.90 -12.80 -8.65
C ALA A 83 -10.64 -11.85 -9.59
N HIS A 84 -10.71 -12.25 -10.86
CA HIS A 84 -11.49 -11.58 -11.90
C HIS A 84 -12.11 -12.60 -12.86
N LYS A 85 -13.31 -12.29 -13.38
CA LYS A 85 -14.09 -13.24 -14.18
C LYS A 85 -13.41 -13.65 -15.49
N SER A 86 -12.80 -12.70 -16.18
CA SER A 86 -12.35 -12.89 -17.57
C SER A 86 -10.93 -12.41 -17.88
N LEU A 87 -10.30 -11.58 -17.03
CA LEU A 87 -8.93 -11.17 -17.26
C LEU A 87 -7.97 -12.38 -17.23
N PRO A 88 -6.96 -12.44 -18.10
CA PRO A 88 -5.96 -13.50 -18.07
C PRO A 88 -5.32 -13.65 -16.69
N CYS A 89 -4.99 -14.89 -16.32
CA CYS A 89 -4.14 -15.14 -15.16
C CYS A 89 -2.78 -14.45 -15.35
N GLY A 90 -2.23 -13.86 -14.29
CA GLY A 90 -0.99 -13.11 -14.39
C GLY A 90 -1.17 -11.62 -14.72
N THR A 91 -2.37 -11.18 -15.12
CA THR A 91 -2.64 -9.76 -15.36
C THR A 91 -2.31 -8.93 -14.12
N GLN A 92 -1.54 -7.85 -14.30
CA GLN A 92 -1.19 -6.94 -13.23
C GLN A 92 -2.29 -5.89 -13.04
N VAL A 93 -2.66 -5.64 -11.80
CA VAL A 93 -3.71 -4.67 -11.44
C VAL A 93 -3.24 -3.86 -10.24
N THR A 94 -3.25 -2.55 -10.37
CA THR A 94 -3.04 -1.66 -9.22
C THR A 94 -4.39 -1.26 -8.66
N PHE A 95 -4.68 -1.70 -7.44
CA PHE A 95 -5.88 -1.30 -6.70
C PHE A 95 -5.58 -0.07 -5.86
N THR A 96 -6.52 0.88 -5.86
CA THR A 96 -6.46 2.10 -5.05
C THR A 96 -7.78 2.30 -4.31
N HIS A 97 -7.67 2.51 -3.00
CA HIS A 97 -8.78 2.83 -2.11
C HIS A 97 -8.33 3.87 -1.10
N GLU A 98 -9.05 4.97 -0.96
CA GLU A 98 -8.75 6.08 -0.02
C GLU A 98 -7.28 6.53 -0.02
N GLY A 99 -6.68 6.63 -1.20
CA GLY A 99 -5.28 7.07 -1.36
C GLY A 99 -4.23 5.97 -1.14
N MET A 100 -4.60 4.80 -0.64
CA MET A 100 -3.70 3.65 -0.51
C MET A 100 -3.73 2.80 -1.78
N SER A 101 -2.56 2.41 -2.28
CA SER A 101 -2.45 1.61 -3.50
C SER A 101 -1.60 0.36 -3.28
N VAL A 102 -1.96 -0.70 -4.01
CA VAL A 102 -1.18 -1.94 -4.07
C VAL A 102 -1.24 -2.56 -5.47
N ALA A 103 -0.09 -2.98 -5.97
CA ALA A 103 -0.03 -3.82 -7.16
C ALA A 103 -0.34 -5.27 -6.76
N ALA A 104 -1.24 -5.90 -7.50
CA ALA A 104 -1.67 -7.28 -7.32
C ALA A 104 -1.78 -7.99 -8.66
N THR A 105 -1.78 -9.31 -8.63
CA THR A 105 -1.87 -10.15 -9.83
C THR A 105 -3.22 -10.85 -9.87
N VAL A 106 -3.81 -11.02 -11.03
CA VAL A 106 -5.00 -11.89 -11.21
C VAL A 106 -4.56 -13.35 -11.05
N ILE A 107 -5.00 -13.96 -9.95
CA ILE A 107 -4.60 -15.32 -9.56
C ILE A 107 -5.77 -16.29 -9.49
N ASP A 108 -7.00 -15.79 -9.65
CA ASP A 108 -8.19 -16.63 -9.46
C ASP A 108 -9.36 -16.15 -10.34
N ARG A 109 -10.45 -16.93 -10.36
CA ARG A 109 -11.70 -16.63 -11.05
C ARG A 109 -12.80 -16.23 -10.06
N GLY A 110 -13.59 -15.24 -10.45
CA GLY A 110 -14.67 -14.65 -9.66
C GLY A 110 -14.57 -13.11 -9.63
N PRO A 111 -15.33 -12.44 -8.75
CA PRO A 111 -16.43 -12.98 -7.96
C PRO A 111 -17.63 -13.41 -8.85
N PHE A 112 -18.32 -14.48 -8.48
CA PHE A 112 -19.54 -14.91 -9.18
C PHE A 112 -20.78 -14.21 -8.66
N THR A 113 -20.66 -13.43 -7.59
CA THR A 113 -21.73 -12.60 -7.04
C THR A 113 -22.07 -11.46 -8.00
N LYS A 114 -23.36 -11.27 -8.28
CA LYS A 114 -23.86 -10.22 -9.18
C LYS A 114 -23.51 -8.83 -8.63
N GLY A 115 -23.05 -7.95 -9.50
CA GLY A 115 -22.71 -6.56 -9.16
C GLY A 115 -21.26 -6.34 -8.68
N TYR A 116 -20.48 -7.41 -8.49
CA TYR A 116 -19.07 -7.33 -8.15
C TYR A 116 -18.19 -7.69 -9.36
N THR A 117 -17.07 -7.00 -9.47
CA THR A 117 -16.09 -7.20 -10.54
C THR A 117 -14.78 -7.79 -10.00
N TRP A 118 -14.39 -7.41 -8.80
CA TRP A 118 -13.14 -7.79 -8.16
C TRP A 118 -13.38 -8.54 -6.85
N ASP A 119 -12.56 -9.54 -6.60
CA ASP A 119 -12.49 -10.22 -5.31
C ASP A 119 -11.02 -10.25 -4.86
N LEU A 120 -10.69 -9.41 -3.89
CA LEU A 120 -9.32 -9.21 -3.44
C LEU A 120 -8.91 -10.34 -2.49
N THR A 121 -7.65 -10.79 -2.54
CA THR A 121 -7.16 -11.60 -1.43
C THR A 121 -7.17 -10.77 -0.14
N LYS A 122 -7.30 -11.41 1.01
CA LYS A 122 -7.27 -10.74 2.33
C LYS A 122 -6.04 -9.84 2.48
N LYS A 123 -4.87 -10.25 1.97
CA LYS A 123 -3.64 -9.46 2.04
C LYS A 123 -3.71 -8.22 1.18
N THR A 124 -4.26 -8.31 -0.02
CA THR A 124 -4.49 -7.16 -0.91
C THR A 124 -5.45 -6.17 -0.25
N ALA A 125 -6.61 -6.65 0.21
CA ALA A 125 -7.61 -5.83 0.90
C ALA A 125 -7.01 -5.11 2.13
N LYS A 126 -6.19 -5.81 2.92
CA LYS A 126 -5.50 -5.21 4.06
C LYS A 126 -4.54 -4.08 3.64
N LYS A 127 -3.80 -4.26 2.54
CA LYS A 127 -2.81 -3.26 2.08
C LYS A 127 -3.44 -1.98 1.55
N VAL A 128 -4.65 -2.04 1.00
CA VAL A 128 -5.38 -0.85 0.51
C VAL A 128 -6.42 -0.34 1.51
N GLY A 129 -6.39 -0.80 2.77
CA GLY A 129 -7.36 -0.36 3.79
C GLY A 129 -8.80 -0.80 3.53
N PHE A 130 -9.01 -1.79 2.66
CA PHE A 130 -10.35 -2.24 2.24
C PHE A 130 -10.92 -3.36 3.13
N LEU A 131 -10.11 -3.90 4.07
CA LEU A 131 -10.48 -5.08 4.85
C LEU A 131 -11.73 -4.82 5.74
N GLU A 132 -11.76 -3.67 6.42
CA GLU A 132 -12.87 -3.29 7.30
C GLU A 132 -14.11 -2.85 6.50
N VAL A 133 -13.94 -2.37 5.28
CA VAL A 133 -15.04 -2.02 4.37
C VAL A 133 -15.82 -3.27 3.94
N GLY A 134 -15.12 -4.39 3.79
CA GLY A 134 -15.68 -5.68 3.40
C GLY A 134 -16.10 -5.76 1.94
N SER A 135 -16.90 -4.80 1.48
CA SER A 135 -17.33 -4.69 0.07
C SER A 135 -17.69 -3.26 -0.30
N GLY A 136 -17.33 -2.85 -1.50
CA GLY A 136 -17.59 -1.48 -1.95
C GLY A 136 -16.87 -1.12 -3.24
N PRO A 137 -16.92 0.17 -3.63
CA PRO A 137 -16.23 0.65 -4.81
C PRO A 137 -14.71 0.69 -4.60
N ILE A 138 -13.96 0.36 -5.63
CA ILE A 138 -12.50 0.45 -5.68
C ILE A 138 -12.06 0.89 -7.07
N THR A 139 -10.97 1.64 -7.13
CA THR A 139 -10.31 1.98 -8.40
C THR A 139 -9.29 0.89 -8.72
N ALA A 140 -9.30 0.40 -9.95
CA ALA A 140 -8.35 -0.58 -10.45
C ALA A 140 -7.74 -0.07 -11.75
N VAL A 141 -6.41 -0.02 -11.82
CA VAL A 141 -5.67 0.21 -13.06
C VAL A 141 -5.15 -1.14 -13.54
N VAL A 142 -5.69 -1.59 -14.65
CA VAL A 142 -5.34 -2.88 -15.25
C VAL A 142 -4.20 -2.66 -16.24
N SER A 143 -3.13 -3.41 -16.09
CA SER A 143 -2.00 -3.44 -17.01
C SER A 143 -1.96 -4.80 -17.70
N PRO A 144 -1.88 -4.87 -19.03
CA PRO A 144 -1.74 -6.16 -19.70
C PRO A 144 -0.50 -6.89 -19.18
N PRO A 145 -0.47 -8.23 -19.22
CA PRO A 145 0.72 -8.97 -18.89
C PRO A 145 1.87 -8.52 -19.82
N ALA A 146 3.07 -8.44 -19.28
CA ALA A 146 4.26 -8.22 -20.11
C ALA A 146 4.36 -9.34 -21.12
N SER A 147 4.47 -8.98 -22.39
CA SER A 147 4.68 -9.89 -23.53
C SER A 147 6.09 -10.46 -23.52
#